data_3eb8716ea3be1126f02dfe3f520a6ba9
#
_entry.id   3eb8716ea3be1126f02dfe3f520a6ba9
#
_cell.length_a   1.000
_cell.length_b   1.000
_cell.length_c   1.000
_cell.angle_alpha   90.00
_cell.angle_beta   90.00
_cell.angle_gamma   90.00
#
_symmetry.space_group_name_H-M   'P 1'
#
loop_
_entity.id
_entity.type
_entity.pdbx_description
1 polymer ?
#
loop_
_entity_poly.entity_id
_entity_poly.type
_entity_poly.pdbx_seq_one_letter_code
_entity_poly.pdbx_strand_id
1 'polypeptide(L)'
;MTQRDNTDREAGSGGQPTEFDVEFLGRQRPAVFKSQWSELGFCFSLLGSMLMAEYFVSGFHIILPPLAEELDIPAASQTWPSSVFSLVTGAFLLPLGRLGDMYGGYLTFNIGLAWFFVWCLVAGFSNNYMMLIVCRALQGLGSAAYLPAGIMLLGKIYRPGPRKNLVFALYGAFAPIGFFFGILIGGVSGQFLNWRWYFWLGSIVLGIIAAVSFITIPHDYGDKRQEIRMDWWGVATIVPGLLLVVYAITDSSHAPQGWASPQILVTLILGVAFLVAAWYVESRVSANPLLPGDLFAPKSMKTLVAALFFAYGTFGLFLFYSSFYIETVLHKSPLLTAVWYVPLIVGGIMIGTVGGFTLHLLPGRVLLAISGTGNLLSVLLFAIMPDNPNYWAYVFPAMICGTIGIDITYTVSNVFITTNLPSHRQGLAGALINSLLFLGISFFLGIGDVVVGETTGLGLKKSYQAAFWLATGVAAVALVLYALVRIGSAKSDLTMEEREQLAAADAEARSRSLDNTSTMHEDANDQDASATATDTDAEKCRPSAPEEQVPGR
;
A
#
# COMPACT_ATOMS: atom_id res chain seq x y z
N MET A 1 -43.51 11.17 53.30
CA MET A 1 -42.83 12.44 53.51
C MET A 1 -41.38 12.24 53.10
N THR A 2 -40.82 12.68 52.05
CA THR A 2 -41.11 13.74 51.09
C THR A 2 -40.38 13.39 49.76
N GLN A 3 -41.20 13.26 48.74
CA GLN A 3 -40.73 13.38 47.34
C GLN A 3 -40.38 14.83 47.11
N ARG A 4 -39.14 15.11 46.65
CA ARG A 4 -38.81 16.41 46.03
C ARG A 4 -37.84 16.22 44.89
N ASP A 5 -38.36 16.52 43.74
CA ASP A 5 -37.79 17.25 42.58
C ASP A 5 -36.40 16.83 42.09
N ASN A 6 -36.42 16.01 41.04
CA ASN A 6 -35.36 15.86 40.09
C ASN A 6 -35.91 16.07 38.64
N THR A 7 -36.57 17.24 38.43
CA THR A 7 -37.06 17.65 37.13
C THR A 7 -36.60 19.07 36.82
N ASP A 8 -35.29 19.32 36.79
CA ASP A 8 -34.73 20.56 36.22
C ASP A 8 -33.22 20.43 35.96
N ARG A 9 -32.86 19.52 35.07
CA ARG A 9 -31.52 19.49 34.47
C ARG A 9 -31.49 18.91 33.04
N GLU A 10 -32.54 19.15 32.28
CA GLU A 10 -32.56 18.85 30.85
C GLU A 10 -33.00 20.08 30.05
N ALA A 11 -32.18 21.11 30.03
CA ALA A 11 -32.23 22.12 28.96
C ALA A 11 -30.97 22.99 29.03
N GLY A 12 -29.97 22.68 28.19
CA GLY A 12 -28.91 23.66 27.93
C GLY A 12 -27.49 23.10 28.01
N SER A 13 -27.09 22.29 27.06
CA SER A 13 -25.75 22.39 26.49
C SER A 13 -25.68 21.50 25.23
N GLY A 14 -25.80 22.10 24.06
CA GLY A 14 -25.30 21.56 22.83
C GLY A 14 -23.77 21.56 22.88
N GLY A 15 -23.19 20.80 23.86
CA GLY A 15 -21.77 20.58 23.95
C GLY A 15 -21.33 19.60 22.86
N GLN A 16 -20.35 19.98 22.09
CA GLN A 16 -19.62 19.03 21.27
C GLN A 16 -19.20 17.84 22.17
N PRO A 17 -19.24 16.58 21.65
CA PRO A 17 -18.83 15.44 22.42
C PRO A 17 -17.42 15.68 22.96
N THR A 18 -17.23 15.56 24.27
CA THR A 18 -15.92 15.72 24.90
C THR A 18 -14.97 14.64 24.38
N GLU A 19 -13.68 14.94 24.25
CA GLU A 19 -12.64 14.03 23.74
C GLU A 19 -12.69 12.65 24.44
N PHE A 20 -13.09 12.62 25.70
CA PHE A 20 -13.33 11.43 26.50
C PHE A 20 -14.49 10.57 25.96
N ASP A 21 -15.58 11.18 25.50
CA ASP A 21 -16.74 10.44 24.95
C ASP A 21 -16.43 9.81 23.60
N VAL A 22 -15.61 10.46 22.76
CA VAL A 22 -15.18 9.94 21.47
C VAL A 22 -14.23 8.74 21.65
N GLU A 23 -13.30 8.83 22.59
CA GLU A 23 -12.38 7.73 22.88
C GLU A 23 -13.12 6.53 23.48
N PHE A 24 -14.05 6.75 24.40
CA PHE A 24 -14.88 5.70 24.98
C PHE A 24 -15.72 4.98 23.92
N LEU A 25 -16.37 5.74 23.02
CA LEU A 25 -17.12 5.18 21.89
C LEU A 25 -16.23 4.41 20.91
N GLY A 26 -14.98 4.87 20.70
CA GLY A 26 -13.99 4.20 19.87
C GLY A 26 -13.46 2.88 20.43
N ARG A 27 -13.65 2.63 21.73
CA ARG A 27 -13.31 1.35 22.39
C ARG A 27 -14.46 0.34 22.36
N GLN A 28 -15.69 0.79 22.13
CA GLN A 28 -16.85 -0.08 22.09
C GLN A 28 -16.88 -0.97 20.85
N ARG A 29 -17.49 -2.15 20.99
CA ARG A 29 -17.77 -3.02 19.84
C ARG A 29 -18.76 -2.35 18.91
N PRO A 30 -18.53 -2.37 17.57
CA PRO A 30 -19.50 -1.89 16.61
C PRO A 30 -20.87 -2.55 16.80
N ALA A 31 -21.94 -1.76 16.84
CA ALA A 31 -23.31 -2.23 17.10
C ALA A 31 -23.82 -3.24 16.05
N VAL A 32 -23.18 -3.29 14.90
CA VAL A 32 -23.47 -4.24 13.80
C VAL A 32 -23.24 -5.69 14.23
N PHE A 33 -22.30 -5.95 15.13
CA PHE A 33 -22.01 -7.30 15.61
C PHE A 33 -22.91 -7.70 16.77
N LYS A 34 -23.78 -8.68 16.54
CA LYS A 34 -24.71 -9.22 17.55
C LYS A 34 -24.00 -9.88 18.74
N SER A 35 -22.80 -10.45 18.53
CA SER A 35 -22.01 -11.13 19.55
C SER A 35 -20.52 -10.89 19.40
N GLN A 36 -19.72 -11.21 20.42
CA GLN A 36 -18.26 -11.19 20.35
C GLN A 36 -17.73 -12.21 19.32
N TRP A 37 -18.39 -13.35 19.20
CA TRP A 37 -18.03 -14.39 18.23
C TRP A 37 -18.23 -13.93 16.78
N SER A 38 -19.26 -13.12 16.50
CA SER A 38 -19.48 -12.54 15.17
C SER A 38 -18.37 -11.55 14.80
N GLU A 39 -17.94 -10.70 15.74
CA GLU A 39 -16.81 -9.81 15.52
C GLU A 39 -15.48 -10.57 15.36
N LEU A 40 -15.25 -11.59 16.20
CA LEU A 40 -14.05 -12.43 16.10
C LEU A 40 -14.01 -13.17 14.76
N GLY A 41 -15.14 -13.71 14.29
CA GLY A 41 -15.25 -14.35 12.97
C GLY A 41 -15.03 -13.36 11.83
N PHE A 42 -15.52 -12.14 11.95
CA PHE A 42 -15.24 -11.07 10.99
C PHE A 42 -13.73 -10.75 10.93
N CYS A 43 -13.10 -10.52 12.07
CA CYS A 43 -11.66 -10.30 12.15
C CYS A 43 -10.87 -11.50 11.60
N PHE A 44 -11.23 -12.72 11.99
CA PHE A 44 -10.61 -13.94 11.47
C PHE A 44 -10.67 -14.01 9.93
N SER A 45 -11.81 -13.66 9.34
CA SER A 45 -12.00 -13.69 7.89
C SER A 45 -11.10 -12.67 7.17
N LEU A 46 -11.02 -11.44 7.67
CA LEU A 46 -10.23 -10.38 7.04
C LEU A 46 -8.72 -10.58 7.28
N LEU A 47 -8.32 -10.87 8.51
CA LEU A 47 -6.92 -11.15 8.84
C LEU A 47 -6.43 -12.41 8.13
N GLY A 48 -7.27 -13.45 8.11
CA GLY A 48 -6.99 -14.70 7.40
C GLY A 48 -6.88 -14.53 5.90
N SER A 49 -7.69 -13.68 5.28
CA SER A 49 -7.59 -13.40 3.85
C SER A 49 -6.26 -12.71 3.49
N MET A 50 -5.78 -11.78 4.32
CA MET A 50 -4.48 -11.14 4.16
C MET A 50 -3.34 -12.16 4.33
N LEU A 51 -3.42 -12.99 5.37
CA LEU A 51 -2.46 -14.08 5.59
C LEU A 51 -2.37 -14.99 4.36
N MET A 52 -3.51 -15.38 3.78
CA MET A 52 -3.54 -16.28 2.63
C MET A 52 -3.07 -15.62 1.34
N ALA A 53 -3.24 -14.30 1.16
CA ALA A 53 -2.65 -13.58 0.05
C ALA A 53 -1.12 -13.72 0.06
N GLU A 54 -0.50 -13.45 1.19
CA GLU A 54 0.95 -13.53 1.37
C GLU A 54 1.47 -14.98 1.33
N TYR A 55 0.69 -15.93 1.85
CA TYR A 55 0.98 -17.36 1.74
C TYR A 55 1.16 -17.78 0.27
N PHE A 56 0.22 -17.43 -0.60
CA PHE A 56 0.27 -17.83 -2.01
C PHE A 56 1.27 -17.03 -2.87
N VAL A 57 1.77 -15.90 -2.36
CA VAL A 57 2.87 -15.16 -2.97
C VAL A 57 4.20 -15.80 -2.58
N SER A 58 4.48 -15.88 -1.29
CA SER A 58 5.81 -16.24 -0.79
C SER A 58 6.18 -17.70 -0.97
N GLY A 59 5.30 -18.61 -0.56
CA GLY A 59 5.57 -20.04 -0.63
C GLY A 59 5.63 -20.59 -2.04
N PHE A 60 4.99 -19.91 -2.99
CA PHE A 60 5.02 -20.30 -4.38
C PHE A 60 6.45 -20.24 -4.96
N HIS A 61 7.26 -19.28 -4.55
CA HIS A 61 8.66 -19.18 -4.98
C HIS A 61 9.52 -20.38 -4.53
N ILE A 62 9.18 -20.95 -3.36
CA ILE A 62 9.91 -22.11 -2.81
C ILE A 62 9.50 -23.43 -3.49
N ILE A 63 8.23 -23.58 -3.85
CA ILE A 63 7.79 -24.81 -4.54
C ILE A 63 8.01 -24.76 -6.05
N LEU A 64 8.33 -23.61 -6.61
CA LEU A 64 8.42 -23.46 -8.06
C LEU A 64 9.58 -24.24 -8.69
N PRO A 65 10.81 -24.31 -8.12
CA PRO A 65 11.86 -25.14 -8.70
C PRO A 65 11.49 -26.63 -8.81
N PRO A 66 11.05 -27.33 -7.74
CA PRO A 66 10.64 -28.74 -7.87
C PRO A 66 9.38 -28.92 -8.73
N LEU A 67 8.47 -27.97 -8.73
CA LEU A 67 7.28 -27.96 -9.59
C LEU A 67 7.66 -27.80 -11.06
N ALA A 68 8.63 -26.92 -11.36
CA ALA A 68 9.10 -26.68 -12.71
C ALA A 68 9.79 -27.94 -13.30
N GLU A 69 10.49 -28.71 -12.48
CA GLU A 69 11.07 -29.98 -12.86
C GLU A 69 9.98 -31.04 -13.15
N GLU A 70 8.98 -31.17 -12.26
CA GLU A 70 7.89 -32.17 -12.43
C GLU A 70 6.97 -31.89 -13.62
N LEU A 71 6.70 -30.61 -13.92
CA LEU A 71 5.83 -30.22 -15.05
C LEU A 71 6.60 -29.92 -16.34
N ASP A 72 7.91 -30.25 -16.39
CA ASP A 72 8.79 -29.98 -17.54
C ASP A 72 8.69 -28.52 -18.03
N ILE A 73 8.65 -27.54 -17.09
CA ILE A 73 8.56 -26.13 -17.46
C ILE A 73 9.88 -25.70 -18.09
N PRO A 74 9.87 -25.23 -19.35
CA PRO A 74 11.08 -24.72 -19.98
C PRO A 74 11.73 -23.63 -19.12
N ALA A 75 13.05 -23.62 -18.97
CA ALA A 75 13.76 -22.63 -18.15
C ALA A 75 13.35 -21.20 -18.47
N ALA A 76 13.09 -20.95 -19.72
CA ALA A 76 12.61 -19.71 -20.24
C ALA A 76 11.17 -19.33 -19.77
N SER A 77 10.31 -20.28 -19.39
CA SER A 77 8.91 -20.02 -18.98
C SER A 77 8.69 -20.09 -17.47
N GLN A 78 9.76 -20.26 -16.68
CA GLN A 78 9.65 -20.48 -15.23
C GLN A 78 9.15 -19.26 -14.47
N THR A 79 9.34 -18.05 -15.00
CA THR A 79 8.86 -16.80 -14.39
C THR A 79 7.34 -16.60 -14.56
N TRP A 80 6.74 -17.17 -15.62
CA TRP A 80 5.34 -16.97 -15.95
C TRP A 80 4.36 -17.27 -14.81
N PRO A 81 4.43 -18.41 -14.12
CA PRO A 81 3.48 -18.72 -13.06
C PRO A 81 3.51 -17.72 -11.88
N SER A 82 4.66 -17.12 -11.61
CA SER A 82 4.81 -16.06 -10.59
C SER A 82 4.39 -14.69 -11.11
N SER A 83 4.84 -14.35 -12.31
CA SER A 83 4.60 -13.05 -12.95
C SER A 83 3.13 -12.84 -13.27
N VAL A 84 2.43 -13.83 -13.82
CA VAL A 84 1.02 -13.69 -14.23
C VAL A 84 0.08 -13.46 -13.06
N PHE A 85 0.32 -14.09 -11.91
CA PHE A 85 -0.45 -13.82 -10.70
C PHE A 85 -0.35 -12.35 -10.30
N SER A 86 0.89 -11.85 -10.22
CA SER A 86 1.17 -10.46 -9.86
C SER A 86 0.63 -9.49 -10.92
N LEU A 87 0.78 -9.81 -12.21
CA LEU A 87 0.28 -8.99 -13.31
C LEU A 87 -1.24 -8.81 -13.24
N VAL A 88 -1.97 -9.91 -13.11
CA VAL A 88 -3.44 -9.87 -13.07
C VAL A 88 -3.92 -9.19 -11.79
N THR A 89 -3.30 -9.51 -10.63
CA THR A 89 -3.63 -8.82 -9.38
C THR A 89 -3.43 -7.31 -9.53
N GLY A 90 -2.27 -6.86 -9.97
CA GLY A 90 -1.94 -5.44 -10.10
C GLY A 90 -2.82 -4.70 -11.11
N ALA A 91 -3.12 -5.31 -12.26
CA ALA A 91 -3.93 -4.71 -13.31
C ALA A 91 -5.41 -4.55 -12.92
N PHE A 92 -5.97 -5.52 -12.18
CA PHE A 92 -7.38 -5.54 -11.80
C PHE A 92 -7.68 -4.96 -10.41
N LEU A 93 -6.68 -4.67 -9.59
CA LEU A 93 -6.88 -4.22 -8.21
C LEU A 93 -7.66 -2.90 -8.12
N LEU A 94 -7.33 -1.92 -8.96
CA LEU A 94 -8.06 -0.65 -9.03
C LEU A 94 -9.50 -0.82 -9.56
N PRO A 95 -9.75 -1.50 -10.71
CA PRO A 95 -11.09 -1.77 -11.19
C PRO A 95 -11.97 -2.52 -10.18
N LEU A 96 -11.45 -3.60 -9.58
CA LEU A 96 -12.23 -4.40 -8.64
C LEU A 96 -12.40 -3.71 -7.27
N GLY A 97 -11.44 -2.87 -6.86
CA GLY A 97 -11.62 -1.98 -5.73
C GLY A 97 -12.77 -1.01 -5.95
N ARG A 98 -12.83 -0.39 -7.15
CA ARG A 98 -13.94 0.49 -7.55
C ARG A 98 -15.28 -0.27 -7.57
N LEU A 99 -15.27 -1.53 -8.03
CA LEU A 99 -16.46 -2.39 -8.01
C LEU A 99 -16.94 -2.62 -6.57
N GLY A 100 -16.02 -2.81 -5.62
CA GLY A 100 -16.32 -2.88 -4.19
C GLY A 100 -16.99 -1.62 -3.65
N ASP A 101 -16.53 -0.43 -4.09
CA ASP A 101 -17.15 0.84 -3.72
C ASP A 101 -18.58 0.99 -4.25
N MET A 102 -18.87 0.43 -5.44
CA MET A 102 -20.19 0.50 -6.09
C MET A 102 -21.20 -0.50 -5.53
N TYR A 103 -20.79 -1.76 -5.36
CA TYR A 103 -21.68 -2.87 -4.99
C TYR A 103 -21.60 -3.27 -3.52
N GLY A 104 -20.63 -2.75 -2.79
CA GLY A 104 -20.40 -3.03 -1.37
C GLY A 104 -19.29 -4.04 -1.13
N GLY A 105 -18.64 -3.88 0.02
CA GLY A 105 -17.50 -4.70 0.43
C GLY A 105 -17.85 -6.15 0.67
N TYR A 106 -19.03 -6.44 1.23
CA TYR A 106 -19.47 -7.81 1.49
C TYR A 106 -19.47 -8.68 0.24
N LEU A 107 -20.14 -8.20 -0.81
CA LEU A 107 -20.29 -8.99 -2.04
C LEU A 107 -18.96 -9.20 -2.74
N THR A 108 -18.18 -8.11 -2.92
CA THR A 108 -16.89 -8.15 -3.62
C THR A 108 -15.88 -9.00 -2.88
N PHE A 109 -15.85 -8.90 -1.54
CA PHE A 109 -14.95 -9.70 -0.69
C PHE A 109 -15.27 -11.20 -0.80
N ASN A 110 -16.53 -11.59 -0.57
CA ASN A 110 -16.91 -13.00 -0.55
C ASN A 110 -16.80 -13.66 -1.92
N ILE A 111 -17.20 -12.97 -3.00
CA ILE A 111 -17.04 -13.49 -4.37
C ILE A 111 -15.55 -13.62 -4.70
N GLY A 112 -14.75 -12.61 -4.41
CA GLY A 112 -13.30 -12.64 -4.66
C GLY A 112 -12.60 -13.76 -3.89
N LEU A 113 -12.95 -13.97 -2.63
CA LEU A 113 -12.38 -15.01 -1.77
C LEU A 113 -12.82 -16.42 -2.23
N ALA A 114 -14.10 -16.61 -2.57
CA ALA A 114 -14.59 -17.88 -3.10
C ALA A 114 -13.96 -18.21 -4.45
N TRP A 115 -13.80 -17.20 -5.32
CA TRP A 115 -13.10 -17.35 -6.60
C TRP A 115 -11.65 -17.77 -6.40
N PHE A 116 -10.95 -17.11 -5.49
CA PHE A 116 -9.56 -17.43 -5.14
C PHE A 116 -9.43 -18.85 -4.60
N PHE A 117 -10.32 -19.25 -3.68
CA PHE A 117 -10.40 -20.61 -3.15
C PHE A 117 -10.53 -21.67 -4.26
N VAL A 118 -11.48 -21.49 -5.18
CA VAL A 118 -11.71 -22.45 -6.27
C VAL A 118 -10.47 -22.62 -7.13
N TRP A 119 -9.85 -21.52 -7.54
CA TRP A 119 -8.68 -21.59 -8.42
C TRP A 119 -7.39 -22.01 -7.69
N CYS A 120 -7.30 -21.84 -6.39
CA CYS A 120 -6.24 -22.45 -5.58
C CYS A 120 -6.42 -23.98 -5.52
N LEU A 121 -7.65 -24.45 -5.31
CA LEU A 121 -7.94 -25.88 -5.30
C LEU A 121 -7.63 -26.52 -6.66
N VAL A 122 -8.08 -25.90 -7.76
CA VAL A 122 -7.86 -26.38 -9.13
C VAL A 122 -6.38 -26.37 -9.48
N ALA A 123 -5.61 -25.39 -9.02
CA ALA A 123 -4.15 -25.32 -9.26
C ALA A 123 -3.41 -26.55 -8.73
N GLY A 124 -3.84 -27.13 -7.60
CA GLY A 124 -3.29 -28.37 -7.07
C GLY A 124 -3.49 -29.61 -7.96
N PHE A 125 -4.43 -29.54 -8.92
CA PHE A 125 -4.67 -30.61 -9.91
C PHE A 125 -4.03 -30.33 -11.27
N SER A 126 -3.17 -29.31 -11.38
CA SER A 126 -2.50 -29.00 -12.65
C SER A 126 -1.60 -30.14 -13.13
N ASN A 127 -1.80 -30.55 -14.38
CA ASN A 127 -1.07 -31.63 -15.04
C ASN A 127 -0.07 -31.11 -16.09
N ASN A 128 -0.13 -29.83 -16.41
CA ASN A 128 0.79 -29.15 -17.30
C ASN A 128 0.99 -27.68 -16.88
N TYR A 129 2.07 -27.08 -17.33
CA TYR A 129 2.42 -25.72 -16.94
C TYR A 129 1.44 -24.66 -17.44
N MET A 130 0.79 -24.87 -18.60
CA MET A 130 -0.19 -23.93 -19.13
C MET A 130 -1.44 -23.86 -18.24
N MET A 131 -1.93 -25.00 -17.75
CA MET A 131 -3.04 -25.03 -16.79
C MET A 131 -2.65 -24.29 -15.50
N LEU A 132 -1.44 -24.49 -15.02
CA LEU A 132 -0.95 -23.79 -13.84
C LEU A 132 -0.92 -22.27 -14.05
N ILE A 133 -0.40 -21.79 -15.20
CA ILE A 133 -0.37 -20.35 -15.55
C ILE A 133 -1.78 -19.77 -15.54
N VAL A 134 -2.75 -20.44 -16.17
CA VAL A 134 -4.15 -20.01 -16.18
C VAL A 134 -4.74 -19.97 -14.78
N CYS A 135 -4.49 -21.02 -13.96
CA CYS A 135 -4.95 -21.02 -12.56
C CYS A 135 -4.35 -19.86 -11.78
N ARG A 136 -3.07 -19.56 -11.95
CA ARG A 136 -2.38 -18.44 -11.30
C ARG A 136 -2.93 -17.08 -11.74
N ALA A 137 -3.26 -16.91 -13.03
CA ALA A 137 -3.94 -15.72 -13.53
C ALA A 137 -5.30 -15.51 -12.86
N LEU A 138 -6.11 -16.59 -12.77
CA LEU A 138 -7.43 -16.54 -12.17
C LEU A 138 -7.38 -16.38 -10.64
N GLN A 139 -6.36 -16.91 -9.96
CA GLN A 139 -6.06 -16.58 -8.57
C GLN A 139 -5.79 -15.08 -8.41
N GLY A 140 -4.99 -14.48 -9.30
CA GLY A 140 -4.72 -13.05 -9.30
C GLY A 140 -5.99 -12.19 -9.39
N LEU A 141 -6.98 -12.61 -10.18
CA LEU A 141 -8.26 -11.92 -10.26
C LEU A 141 -9.04 -11.97 -8.94
N GLY A 142 -9.00 -13.11 -8.24
CA GLY A 142 -9.63 -13.26 -6.92
C GLY A 142 -8.99 -12.34 -5.89
N SER A 143 -7.64 -12.32 -5.82
CA SER A 143 -6.91 -11.46 -4.88
C SER A 143 -7.16 -9.97 -5.14
N ALA A 144 -7.22 -9.56 -6.40
CA ALA A 144 -7.55 -8.19 -6.79
C ALA A 144 -8.95 -7.74 -6.34
N ALA A 145 -9.88 -8.67 -6.13
CA ALA A 145 -11.23 -8.37 -5.65
C ALA A 145 -11.28 -8.29 -4.11
N TYR A 146 -10.79 -9.31 -3.40
CA TYR A 146 -10.99 -9.35 -1.94
C TYR A 146 -10.03 -8.46 -1.14
N LEU A 147 -8.82 -8.18 -1.63
CA LEU A 147 -7.86 -7.35 -0.89
C LEU A 147 -8.38 -5.92 -0.64
N PRO A 148 -8.78 -5.14 -1.68
CA PRO A 148 -9.31 -3.79 -1.43
C PRO A 148 -10.66 -3.81 -0.71
N ALA A 149 -11.51 -4.82 -0.98
CA ALA A 149 -12.80 -4.97 -0.31
C ALA A 149 -12.63 -5.24 1.19
N GLY A 150 -11.60 -6.01 1.61
CA GLY A 150 -11.26 -6.26 3.00
C GLY A 150 -10.89 -4.97 3.76
N ILE A 151 -10.00 -4.15 3.19
CA ILE A 151 -9.62 -2.86 3.77
C ILE A 151 -10.83 -1.92 3.87
N MET A 152 -11.68 -1.90 2.84
CA MET A 152 -12.91 -1.11 2.84
C MET A 152 -13.86 -1.54 3.97
N LEU A 153 -14.08 -2.84 4.16
CA LEU A 153 -14.92 -3.36 5.25
C LEU A 153 -14.39 -2.96 6.63
N LEU A 154 -13.06 -3.09 6.84
CA LEU A 154 -12.42 -2.63 8.08
C LEU A 154 -12.64 -1.13 8.31
N GLY A 155 -12.43 -0.33 7.27
CA GLY A 155 -12.58 1.12 7.33
C GLY A 155 -13.99 1.60 7.66
N LYS A 156 -15.02 0.90 7.13
CA LYS A 156 -16.44 1.26 7.29
C LYS A 156 -17.04 0.80 8.61
N ILE A 157 -16.69 -0.40 9.08
CA ILE A 157 -17.32 -1.01 10.25
C ILE A 157 -16.80 -0.42 11.54
N TYR A 158 -15.48 -0.17 11.63
CA TYR A 158 -14.88 0.39 12.83
C TYR A 158 -14.85 1.93 12.79
N ARG A 159 -15.39 2.55 13.84
CA ARG A 159 -15.26 4.00 14.06
C ARG A 159 -13.80 4.37 14.35
N PRO A 160 -13.37 5.60 14.00
CA PRO A 160 -12.06 6.09 14.42
C PRO A 160 -11.87 5.91 15.93
N GLY A 161 -10.71 5.37 16.34
CA GLY A 161 -10.42 5.12 17.74
C GLY A 161 -9.50 3.90 17.97
N PRO A 162 -9.17 3.61 19.23
CA PRO A 162 -8.19 2.56 19.58
C PRO A 162 -8.50 1.19 18.99
N ARG A 163 -9.80 0.82 18.92
CA ARG A 163 -10.23 -0.49 18.39
C ARG A 163 -9.97 -0.61 16.89
N LYS A 164 -10.25 0.45 16.11
CA LYS A 164 -9.94 0.51 14.68
C LYS A 164 -8.44 0.37 14.46
N ASN A 165 -7.64 1.14 15.21
CA ASN A 165 -6.18 1.11 15.10
C ASN A 165 -5.62 -0.28 15.42
N LEU A 166 -6.14 -0.96 16.45
CA LEU A 166 -5.75 -2.33 16.78
C LEU A 166 -6.04 -3.31 15.64
N VAL A 167 -7.25 -3.28 15.06
CA VAL A 167 -7.62 -4.22 13.99
C VAL A 167 -6.81 -3.96 12.72
N PHE A 168 -6.55 -2.70 12.37
CA PHE A 168 -5.66 -2.36 11.24
C PHE A 168 -4.20 -2.77 11.50
N ALA A 169 -3.71 -2.60 12.72
CA ALA A 169 -2.37 -3.06 13.10
C ALA A 169 -2.25 -4.59 13.00
N LEU A 170 -3.28 -5.32 13.48
CA LEU A 170 -3.35 -6.77 13.31
C LEU A 170 -3.41 -7.18 11.84
N TYR A 171 -4.21 -6.47 11.02
CA TYR A 171 -4.28 -6.74 9.58
C TYR A 171 -2.91 -6.63 8.91
N GLY A 172 -2.14 -5.58 9.24
CA GLY A 172 -0.76 -5.43 8.77
C GLY A 172 0.18 -6.51 9.30
N ALA A 173 0.04 -6.92 10.57
CA ALA A 173 0.87 -7.96 11.19
C ALA A 173 0.63 -9.36 10.61
N PHE A 174 -0.56 -9.62 10.06
CA PHE A 174 -0.87 -10.91 9.44
C PHE A 174 -0.19 -11.10 8.07
N ALA A 175 0.27 -10.04 7.41
CA ALA A 175 1.02 -10.15 6.17
C ALA A 175 2.36 -10.90 6.35
N PRO A 176 3.31 -10.48 7.20
CA PRO A 176 4.55 -11.23 7.42
C PRO A 176 4.32 -12.62 8.03
N ILE A 177 3.25 -12.81 8.82
CA ILE A 177 2.88 -14.13 9.33
C ILE A 177 2.46 -15.05 8.17
N GLY A 178 1.65 -14.55 7.24
CA GLY A 178 1.24 -15.28 6.04
C GLY A 178 2.43 -15.62 5.14
N PHE A 179 3.33 -14.66 4.98
CA PHE A 179 4.60 -14.84 4.26
C PHE A 179 5.44 -15.97 4.87
N PHE A 180 5.55 -16.01 6.22
CA PHE A 180 6.22 -17.08 6.95
C PHE A 180 5.61 -18.46 6.70
N PHE A 181 4.29 -18.58 6.91
CA PHE A 181 3.60 -19.86 6.70
C PHE A 181 3.67 -20.31 5.24
N GLY A 182 3.61 -19.39 4.29
CA GLY A 182 3.77 -19.69 2.88
C GLY A 182 5.11 -20.36 2.58
N ILE A 183 6.19 -19.73 3.00
CA ILE A 183 7.56 -20.25 2.81
C ILE A 183 7.75 -21.60 3.54
N LEU A 184 7.29 -21.69 4.79
CA LEU A 184 7.45 -22.92 5.59
C LEU A 184 6.69 -24.10 4.97
N ILE A 185 5.41 -23.90 4.65
CA ILE A 185 4.57 -24.96 4.03
C ILE A 185 5.04 -25.25 2.62
N GLY A 186 5.50 -24.23 1.87
CA GLY A 186 6.15 -24.41 0.58
C GLY A 186 7.38 -25.34 0.68
N GLY A 187 8.27 -25.06 1.63
CA GLY A 187 9.46 -25.89 1.88
C GLY A 187 9.12 -27.33 2.30
N VAL A 188 8.17 -27.50 3.21
CA VAL A 188 7.68 -28.82 3.65
C VAL A 188 7.04 -29.57 2.49
N SER A 189 6.18 -28.92 1.72
CA SER A 189 5.48 -29.53 0.58
C SER A 189 6.44 -29.91 -0.54
N GLY A 190 7.42 -29.04 -0.84
CA GLY A 190 8.43 -29.32 -1.88
C GLY A 190 9.42 -30.42 -1.52
N GLN A 191 9.68 -30.66 -0.24
CA GLN A 191 10.68 -31.64 0.19
C GLN A 191 10.08 -33.00 0.61
N PHE A 192 8.99 -33.02 1.39
CA PHE A 192 8.45 -34.22 2.04
C PHE A 192 7.15 -34.72 1.45
N LEU A 193 6.42 -33.83 0.76
CA LEU A 193 5.16 -34.14 0.12
C LEU A 193 5.34 -33.94 -1.39
N ASN A 194 4.22 -33.73 -2.07
CA ASN A 194 4.23 -33.23 -3.45
C ASN A 194 3.84 -31.75 -3.41
N TRP A 195 4.38 -30.91 -4.32
CA TRP A 195 4.08 -29.49 -4.42
C TRP A 195 2.56 -29.19 -4.48
N ARG A 196 1.73 -30.14 -4.95
CA ARG A 196 0.28 -30.03 -4.97
C ARG A 196 -0.33 -29.81 -3.59
N TRP A 197 0.28 -30.38 -2.54
CA TRP A 197 -0.16 -30.22 -1.16
C TRP A 197 -0.08 -28.76 -0.68
N TYR A 198 0.85 -27.99 -1.18
CA TYR A 198 0.88 -26.55 -0.91
C TYR A 198 -0.43 -25.85 -1.30
N PHE A 199 -0.95 -26.14 -2.49
CA PHE A 199 -2.23 -25.60 -2.96
C PHE A 199 -3.41 -26.17 -2.20
N TRP A 200 -3.44 -27.46 -1.93
CA TRP A 200 -4.56 -28.10 -1.25
C TRP A 200 -4.65 -27.68 0.22
N LEU A 201 -3.54 -27.63 0.97
CA LEU A 201 -3.52 -27.12 2.35
C LEU A 201 -3.97 -25.65 2.39
N GLY A 202 -3.44 -24.84 1.49
CA GLY A 202 -3.88 -23.44 1.36
C GLY A 202 -5.36 -23.33 1.05
N SER A 203 -5.89 -24.19 0.16
CA SER A 203 -7.33 -24.21 -0.19
C SER A 203 -8.20 -24.64 1.00
N ILE A 204 -7.78 -25.60 1.80
CA ILE A 204 -8.54 -25.99 3.01
C ILE A 204 -8.68 -24.79 3.95
N VAL A 205 -7.58 -24.08 4.22
CA VAL A 205 -7.61 -22.89 5.08
C VAL A 205 -8.48 -21.78 4.47
N LEU A 206 -8.35 -21.52 3.16
CA LEU A 206 -9.19 -20.57 2.44
C LEU A 206 -10.67 -20.95 2.49
N GLY A 207 -11.01 -22.22 2.35
CA GLY A 207 -12.39 -22.71 2.45
C GLY A 207 -12.98 -22.43 3.83
N ILE A 208 -12.22 -22.64 4.90
CA ILE A 208 -12.64 -22.29 6.28
C ILE A 208 -12.86 -20.78 6.41
N ILE A 209 -11.90 -19.97 5.93
CA ILE A 209 -12.01 -18.51 5.97
C ILE A 209 -13.23 -18.03 5.18
N ALA A 210 -13.46 -18.58 3.98
CA ALA A 210 -14.61 -18.25 3.16
C ALA A 210 -15.93 -18.62 3.85
N ALA A 211 -16.04 -19.82 4.42
CA ALA A 211 -17.22 -20.24 5.15
C ALA A 211 -17.54 -19.34 6.35
N VAL A 212 -16.51 -18.99 7.13
CA VAL A 212 -16.67 -18.06 8.26
C VAL A 212 -17.06 -16.67 7.77
N SER A 213 -16.47 -16.18 6.67
CA SER A 213 -16.77 -14.85 6.12
C SER A 213 -18.23 -14.72 5.68
N PHE A 214 -18.77 -15.74 5.01
CA PHE A 214 -20.19 -15.76 4.61
C PHE A 214 -21.15 -15.66 5.80
N ILE A 215 -20.77 -16.19 6.96
CA ILE A 215 -21.60 -16.21 8.16
C ILE A 215 -21.45 -14.94 9.00
N THR A 216 -20.24 -14.39 9.09
CA THR A 216 -19.90 -13.36 10.07
C THR A 216 -19.84 -11.95 9.52
N ILE A 217 -19.58 -11.77 8.22
CA ILE A 217 -19.59 -10.43 7.62
C ILE A 217 -21.04 -9.96 7.46
N PRO A 218 -21.40 -8.79 8.00
CA PRO A 218 -22.77 -8.26 7.91
C PRO A 218 -23.19 -7.97 6.48
N HIS A 219 -24.35 -8.51 6.07
CA HIS A 219 -24.88 -8.39 4.69
C HIS A 219 -25.29 -6.96 4.30
N ASP A 220 -25.72 -6.15 5.30
CA ASP A 220 -26.31 -4.83 5.05
C ASP A 220 -25.25 -3.71 4.96
N TYR A 221 -23.96 -4.05 5.02
CA TYR A 221 -22.87 -3.07 5.03
C TYR A 221 -22.40 -2.66 3.63
N GLY A 222 -23.19 -2.86 2.64
CA GLY A 222 -22.98 -2.33 1.30
C GLY A 222 -23.83 -1.08 1.08
N ASP A 223 -23.45 0.06 1.64
CA ASP A 223 -23.98 1.33 1.14
C ASP A 223 -23.62 1.43 -0.33
N LYS A 224 -24.60 1.11 -1.17
CA LYS A 224 -24.50 1.35 -2.60
C LYS A 224 -24.42 2.87 -2.76
N ARG A 225 -23.22 3.40 -2.86
CA ARG A 225 -23.03 4.79 -3.28
C ARG A 225 -23.43 4.86 -4.75
N GLN A 226 -24.70 5.10 -5.01
CA GLN A 226 -25.28 5.21 -6.35
C GLN A 226 -24.62 6.30 -7.21
N GLU A 227 -23.84 7.18 -6.60
CA GLU A 227 -23.14 8.27 -7.26
C GLU A 227 -21.79 7.85 -7.88
N ILE A 228 -21.21 6.72 -7.45
CA ILE A 228 -19.93 6.23 -7.97
C ILE A 228 -20.18 5.39 -9.23
N ARG A 229 -19.72 5.85 -10.38
CA ARG A 229 -19.81 5.12 -11.64
C ARG A 229 -18.47 4.51 -12.01
N MET A 230 -18.51 3.33 -12.66
CA MET A 230 -17.32 2.69 -13.21
C MET A 230 -16.82 3.45 -14.43
N ASP A 231 -15.53 3.64 -14.50
CA ASP A 231 -14.85 4.09 -15.71
C ASP A 231 -14.54 2.89 -16.62
N TRP A 232 -15.55 2.48 -17.41
CA TRP A 232 -15.38 1.35 -18.31
C TRP A 232 -14.34 1.62 -19.42
N TRP A 233 -14.20 2.86 -19.86
CA TRP A 233 -13.21 3.24 -20.86
C TRP A 233 -11.80 3.19 -20.27
N GLY A 234 -11.62 3.66 -19.04
CA GLY A 234 -10.36 3.53 -18.30
C GLY A 234 -9.99 2.05 -18.10
N VAL A 235 -10.92 1.21 -17.64
CA VAL A 235 -10.69 -0.24 -17.49
C VAL A 235 -10.32 -0.88 -18.82
N ALA A 236 -11.08 -0.61 -19.91
CA ALA A 236 -10.88 -1.21 -21.22
C ALA A 236 -9.54 -0.78 -21.90
N THR A 237 -8.91 0.27 -21.40
CA THR A 237 -7.62 0.75 -21.94
C THR A 237 -6.45 0.42 -21.01
N ILE A 238 -6.58 0.63 -19.69
CA ILE A 238 -5.50 0.36 -18.73
C ILE A 238 -5.19 -1.14 -18.65
N VAL A 239 -6.21 -1.97 -18.42
CA VAL A 239 -6.01 -3.40 -18.17
C VAL A 239 -5.39 -4.12 -19.37
N PRO A 240 -5.94 -4.03 -20.61
CA PRO A 240 -5.29 -4.65 -21.75
C PRO A 240 -3.90 -4.06 -22.03
N GLY A 241 -3.72 -2.75 -21.82
CA GLY A 241 -2.42 -2.11 -22.01
C GLY A 241 -1.34 -2.70 -21.11
N LEU A 242 -1.63 -2.85 -19.80
CA LEU A 242 -0.71 -3.47 -18.84
C LEU A 242 -0.44 -4.95 -19.16
N LEU A 243 -1.51 -5.72 -19.44
CA LEU A 243 -1.38 -7.14 -19.77
C LEU A 243 -0.53 -7.37 -21.01
N LEU A 244 -0.78 -6.62 -22.10
CA LEU A 244 -0.08 -6.81 -23.36
C LEU A 244 1.38 -6.37 -23.31
N VAL A 245 1.70 -5.27 -22.60
CA VAL A 245 3.08 -4.81 -22.46
C VAL A 245 3.91 -5.82 -21.65
N VAL A 246 3.40 -6.25 -20.51
CA VAL A 246 4.13 -7.23 -19.67
C VAL A 246 4.22 -8.58 -20.38
N TYR A 247 3.14 -9.02 -21.07
CA TYR A 247 3.18 -10.22 -21.89
C TYR A 247 4.29 -10.13 -22.95
N ALA A 248 4.32 -9.04 -23.72
CA ALA A 248 5.33 -8.86 -24.77
C ALA A 248 6.77 -8.90 -24.23
N ILE A 249 7.02 -8.28 -23.07
CA ILE A 249 8.33 -8.29 -22.42
C ILE A 249 8.68 -9.70 -21.98
N THR A 250 7.81 -10.37 -21.22
CA THR A 250 8.08 -11.69 -20.65
C THR A 250 8.20 -12.77 -21.73
N ASP A 251 7.38 -12.70 -22.81
CA ASP A 251 7.38 -13.71 -23.87
C ASP A 251 8.45 -13.46 -24.95
N SER A 252 9.11 -12.31 -24.94
CA SER A 252 10.11 -11.96 -25.97
C SER A 252 11.32 -12.87 -25.95
N SER A 253 11.73 -13.39 -24.80
CA SER A 253 12.85 -14.34 -24.68
C SER A 253 12.51 -15.76 -25.16
N HIS A 254 11.22 -16.07 -25.34
CA HIS A 254 10.71 -17.40 -25.73
C HIS A 254 10.29 -17.49 -27.19
N ALA A 255 10.01 -16.34 -27.79
CA ALA A 255 9.55 -16.30 -29.16
C ALA A 255 10.65 -16.74 -30.13
N PRO A 256 10.32 -17.49 -31.22
CA PRO A 256 11.31 -18.06 -32.14
C PRO A 256 12.29 -17.07 -32.74
N GLN A 257 11.89 -15.81 -32.90
CA GLN A 257 12.71 -14.70 -33.41
C GLN A 257 12.95 -13.62 -32.33
N GLY A 258 12.76 -13.95 -31.06
CA GLY A 258 12.88 -12.99 -29.96
C GLY A 258 11.99 -11.75 -30.17
N TRP A 259 12.53 -10.58 -29.98
CA TRP A 259 11.85 -9.29 -30.18
C TRP A 259 11.33 -9.06 -31.61
N ALA A 260 11.90 -9.71 -32.63
CA ALA A 260 11.47 -9.59 -34.02
C ALA A 260 10.26 -10.46 -34.36
N SER A 261 9.79 -11.29 -33.43
CA SER A 261 8.59 -12.10 -33.64
C SER A 261 7.36 -11.23 -33.83
N PRO A 262 6.55 -11.45 -34.89
CA PRO A 262 5.35 -10.63 -35.15
C PRO A 262 4.39 -10.56 -33.97
N GLN A 263 4.22 -11.65 -33.24
CA GLN A 263 3.40 -11.72 -32.05
C GLN A 263 3.87 -10.73 -30.96
N ILE A 264 5.16 -10.69 -30.69
CA ILE A 264 5.76 -9.79 -29.68
C ILE A 264 5.63 -8.33 -30.10
N LEU A 265 5.95 -8.02 -31.37
CA LEU A 265 5.83 -6.66 -31.89
C LEU A 265 4.38 -6.16 -31.85
N VAL A 266 3.43 -6.98 -32.30
CA VAL A 266 2.00 -6.60 -32.31
C VAL A 266 1.49 -6.39 -30.89
N THR A 267 1.78 -7.30 -29.97
CA THR A 267 1.32 -7.18 -28.56
C THR A 267 1.97 -5.98 -27.87
N LEU A 268 3.25 -5.69 -28.11
CA LEU A 268 3.93 -4.52 -27.55
C LEU A 268 3.34 -3.20 -28.10
N ILE A 269 3.19 -3.10 -29.43
CA ILE A 269 2.65 -1.90 -30.07
C ILE A 269 1.20 -1.65 -29.60
N LEU A 270 0.37 -2.69 -29.60
CA LEU A 270 -1.02 -2.58 -29.11
C LEU A 270 -1.05 -2.24 -27.62
N GLY A 271 -0.22 -2.85 -26.80
CA GLY A 271 -0.13 -2.55 -25.39
C GLY A 271 0.24 -1.11 -25.10
N VAL A 272 1.28 -0.59 -25.78
CA VAL A 272 1.67 0.82 -25.69
C VAL A 272 0.56 1.74 -26.20
N ALA A 273 -0.08 1.41 -27.31
CA ALA A 273 -1.22 2.17 -27.84
C ALA A 273 -2.38 2.23 -26.85
N PHE A 274 -2.71 1.11 -26.17
CA PHE A 274 -3.71 1.07 -25.10
C PHE A 274 -3.31 1.93 -23.91
N LEU A 275 -2.04 1.94 -23.48
CA LEU A 275 -1.58 2.77 -22.36
C LEU A 275 -1.61 4.28 -22.73
N VAL A 276 -1.28 4.65 -23.97
CA VAL A 276 -1.43 6.02 -24.45
C VAL A 276 -2.91 6.42 -24.51
N ALA A 277 -3.77 5.52 -24.98
CA ALA A 277 -5.22 5.72 -24.95
C ALA A 277 -5.75 5.85 -23.52
N ALA A 278 -5.24 5.03 -22.57
CA ALA A 278 -5.57 5.12 -21.16
C ALA A 278 -5.22 6.50 -20.59
N TRP A 279 -4.02 6.99 -20.84
CA TRP A 279 -3.63 8.33 -20.41
C TRP A 279 -4.56 9.42 -20.97
N TYR A 280 -4.97 9.31 -22.22
CA TYR A 280 -5.91 10.25 -22.85
C TYR A 280 -7.31 10.15 -22.24
N VAL A 281 -7.83 8.92 -22.04
CA VAL A 281 -9.14 8.66 -21.44
C VAL A 281 -9.20 9.18 -20.01
N GLU A 282 -8.24 8.82 -19.16
CA GLU A 282 -8.16 9.24 -17.76
C GLU A 282 -8.03 10.78 -17.60
N SER A 283 -7.33 11.45 -18.55
CA SER A 283 -7.06 12.88 -18.44
C SER A 283 -8.13 13.77 -19.10
N ARG A 284 -8.91 13.26 -20.06
CA ARG A 284 -9.79 14.08 -20.90
C ARG A 284 -11.20 13.56 -21.11
N VAL A 285 -11.41 12.26 -21.03
CA VAL A 285 -12.70 11.62 -21.41
C VAL A 285 -13.50 11.22 -20.17
N SER A 286 -12.85 10.63 -19.18
CA SER A 286 -13.54 10.09 -18.03
C SER A 286 -13.97 11.18 -17.05
N ALA A 287 -15.27 11.20 -16.70
CA ALA A 287 -15.79 12.04 -15.64
C ALA A 287 -15.42 11.53 -14.24
N ASN A 288 -15.16 10.22 -14.11
CA ASN A 288 -14.82 9.54 -12.86
C ASN A 288 -13.60 8.62 -13.07
N PRO A 289 -12.41 9.18 -13.33
CA PRO A 289 -11.23 8.40 -13.68
C PRO A 289 -10.86 7.40 -12.57
N LEU A 290 -10.27 6.26 -12.95
CA LEU A 290 -9.74 5.26 -12.03
C LEU A 290 -8.55 5.81 -11.23
N LEU A 291 -7.72 6.64 -11.89
CA LEU A 291 -6.56 7.31 -11.33
C LEU A 291 -6.74 8.84 -11.43
N PRO A 292 -7.55 9.44 -10.55
CA PRO A 292 -7.80 10.88 -10.59
C PRO A 292 -6.50 11.68 -10.46
N GLY A 293 -6.35 12.75 -11.26
CA GLY A 293 -5.12 13.55 -11.31
C GLY A 293 -4.77 14.24 -9.99
N ASP A 294 -5.76 14.52 -9.14
CA ASP A 294 -5.56 15.07 -7.79
C ASP A 294 -4.87 14.11 -6.82
N LEU A 295 -4.93 12.78 -7.07
CA LEU A 295 -4.12 11.80 -6.36
C LEU A 295 -2.60 12.11 -6.44
N PHE A 296 -2.18 12.73 -7.54
CA PHE A 296 -0.79 13.11 -7.80
C PHE A 296 -0.48 14.58 -7.47
N ALA A 297 -1.43 15.31 -6.87
CA ALA A 297 -1.25 16.71 -6.49
C ALA A 297 -0.25 16.92 -5.33
N PRO A 298 -0.16 16.05 -4.31
CA PRO A 298 0.81 16.23 -3.23
C PRO A 298 2.24 16.28 -3.75
N LYS A 299 3.05 17.19 -3.17
CA LYS A 299 4.47 17.31 -3.50
C LYS A 299 5.18 15.97 -3.34
N SER A 300 6.01 15.60 -4.30
CA SER A 300 6.77 14.34 -4.35
C SER A 300 5.95 13.06 -4.60
N MET A 301 4.62 13.10 -4.73
CA MET A 301 3.79 11.92 -4.98
C MET A 301 4.22 11.19 -6.26
N LYS A 302 4.39 11.92 -7.37
CA LYS A 302 4.82 11.33 -8.66
C LYS A 302 6.17 10.63 -8.55
N THR A 303 7.13 11.28 -7.88
CA THR A 303 8.48 10.71 -7.67
C THR A 303 8.43 9.48 -6.76
N LEU A 304 7.58 9.51 -5.72
CA LEU A 304 7.40 8.38 -4.82
C LEU A 304 6.77 7.19 -5.56
N VAL A 305 5.71 7.42 -6.33
CA VAL A 305 5.05 6.36 -7.14
C VAL A 305 6.04 5.69 -8.09
N ALA A 306 6.87 6.50 -8.80
CA ALA A 306 7.93 5.96 -9.63
C ALA A 306 8.95 5.15 -8.81
N ALA A 307 9.41 5.69 -7.68
CA ALA A 307 10.37 5.00 -6.81
C ALA A 307 9.82 3.66 -6.28
N LEU A 308 8.54 3.63 -5.89
CA LEU A 308 7.87 2.41 -5.43
C LEU A 308 7.82 1.34 -6.51
N PHE A 309 7.53 1.71 -7.75
CA PHE A 309 7.49 0.76 -8.86
C PHE A 309 8.85 0.06 -9.05
N PHE A 310 9.96 0.81 -8.99
CA PHE A 310 11.31 0.25 -9.07
C PHE A 310 11.68 -0.57 -7.82
N ALA A 311 11.36 -0.09 -6.63
CA ALA A 311 11.67 -0.78 -5.38
C ALA A 311 10.93 -2.12 -5.26
N TYR A 312 9.65 -2.16 -5.62
CA TYR A 312 8.86 -3.38 -5.61
C TYR A 312 9.30 -4.36 -6.71
N GLY A 313 9.74 -3.83 -7.85
CA GLY A 313 10.36 -4.64 -8.90
C GLY A 313 11.67 -5.30 -8.43
N THR A 314 12.51 -4.56 -7.71
CA THR A 314 13.71 -5.12 -7.06
C THR A 314 13.37 -6.25 -6.11
N PHE A 315 12.34 -6.07 -5.27
CA PHE A 315 11.89 -7.10 -4.34
C PHE A 315 11.37 -8.36 -5.05
N GLY A 316 10.62 -8.20 -6.15
CA GLY A 316 10.18 -9.33 -6.97
C GLY A 316 11.33 -10.12 -7.57
N LEU A 317 12.33 -9.44 -8.15
CA LEU A 317 13.56 -10.06 -8.65
C LEU A 317 14.33 -10.77 -7.53
N PHE A 318 14.44 -10.13 -6.37
CA PHE A 318 15.10 -10.71 -5.21
C PHE A 318 14.43 -12.01 -4.76
N LEU A 319 13.13 -12.01 -4.52
CA LEU A 319 12.40 -13.20 -4.06
C LEU A 319 12.49 -14.35 -5.04
N PHE A 320 12.27 -14.09 -6.32
CA PHE A 320 12.25 -15.11 -7.34
C PHE A 320 13.65 -15.70 -7.55
N TYR A 321 14.63 -14.88 -7.91
CA TYR A 321 15.95 -15.39 -8.27
C TYR A 321 16.76 -15.89 -7.08
N SER A 322 16.52 -15.40 -5.83
CA SER A 322 17.23 -15.94 -4.67
C SER A 322 16.76 -17.35 -4.32
N SER A 323 15.45 -17.66 -4.43
CA SER A 323 14.97 -19.03 -4.23
C SER A 323 15.55 -19.99 -5.26
N PHE A 324 15.47 -19.64 -6.55
CA PHE A 324 16.09 -20.45 -7.61
C PHE A 324 17.60 -20.60 -7.44
N TYR A 325 18.32 -19.53 -7.13
CA TYR A 325 19.76 -19.57 -6.92
C TYR A 325 20.14 -20.51 -5.77
N ILE A 326 19.41 -20.44 -4.64
CA ILE A 326 19.69 -21.30 -3.47
C ILE A 326 19.40 -22.77 -3.81
N GLU A 327 18.30 -23.06 -4.50
CA GLU A 327 17.93 -24.45 -4.79
C GLU A 327 18.69 -25.05 -5.97
N THR A 328 18.83 -24.33 -7.07
CA THR A 328 19.38 -24.87 -8.31
C THR A 328 20.90 -24.66 -8.45
N VAL A 329 21.45 -23.55 -7.94
CA VAL A 329 22.92 -23.27 -8.01
C VAL A 329 23.65 -23.74 -6.77
N LEU A 330 23.09 -23.49 -5.57
CA LEU A 330 23.72 -23.95 -4.32
C LEU A 330 23.25 -25.35 -3.90
N HIS A 331 22.35 -25.97 -4.66
CA HIS A 331 21.84 -27.34 -4.45
C HIS A 331 21.30 -27.55 -3.02
N LYS A 332 20.57 -26.58 -2.49
CA LYS A 332 19.92 -26.69 -1.17
C LYS A 332 18.52 -27.24 -1.34
N SER A 333 18.06 -28.00 -0.34
CA SER A 333 16.71 -28.52 -0.36
C SER A 333 15.68 -27.40 -0.16
N PRO A 334 14.42 -27.56 -0.65
CA PRO A 334 13.35 -26.59 -0.47
C PRO A 334 13.12 -26.18 0.99
N LEU A 335 13.16 -27.12 1.92
CA LEU A 335 13.02 -26.82 3.35
C LEU A 335 14.20 -25.99 3.88
N LEU A 336 15.44 -26.31 3.47
CA LEU A 336 16.60 -25.53 3.89
C LEU A 336 16.56 -24.11 3.29
N THR A 337 16.09 -23.99 2.05
CA THR A 337 15.81 -22.68 1.43
C THR A 337 14.81 -21.90 2.26
N ALA A 338 13.70 -22.52 2.67
CA ALA A 338 12.71 -21.90 3.56
C ALA A 338 13.33 -21.42 4.89
N VAL A 339 14.20 -22.25 5.50
CA VAL A 339 14.92 -21.86 6.73
C VAL A 339 15.86 -20.67 6.49
N TRP A 340 16.48 -20.59 5.33
CA TRP A 340 17.36 -19.49 4.99
C TRP A 340 16.64 -18.15 4.79
N TYR A 341 15.32 -18.17 4.56
CA TYR A 341 14.47 -16.98 4.53
C TYR A 341 13.99 -16.52 5.92
N VAL A 342 14.20 -17.32 6.99
CA VAL A 342 13.77 -16.95 8.36
C VAL A 342 14.28 -15.57 8.80
N PRO A 343 15.53 -15.14 8.53
CA PRO A 343 15.99 -13.81 8.90
C PRO A 343 15.18 -12.68 8.26
N LEU A 344 14.75 -12.85 7.00
CA LEU A 344 13.88 -11.88 6.32
C LEU A 344 12.53 -11.76 7.05
N ILE A 345 11.95 -12.87 7.45
CA ILE A 345 10.64 -12.94 8.11
C ILE A 345 10.70 -12.36 9.53
N VAL A 346 11.68 -12.79 10.32
CA VAL A 346 11.89 -12.28 11.68
C VAL A 346 12.16 -10.77 11.65
N GLY A 347 13.00 -10.33 10.71
CA GLY A 347 13.26 -8.90 10.47
C GLY A 347 11.98 -8.13 10.13
N GLY A 348 11.11 -8.68 9.27
CA GLY A 348 9.83 -8.08 8.90
C GLY A 348 8.88 -7.93 10.09
N ILE A 349 8.75 -8.96 10.92
CA ILE A 349 7.96 -8.90 12.15
C ILE A 349 8.53 -7.84 13.12
N MET A 350 9.85 -7.79 13.28
CA MET A 350 10.50 -6.80 14.12
C MET A 350 10.31 -5.37 13.59
N ILE A 351 10.49 -5.15 12.29
CA ILE A 351 10.30 -3.83 11.69
C ILE A 351 8.82 -3.42 11.76
N GLY A 352 7.89 -4.32 11.49
CA GLY A 352 6.45 -4.05 11.58
C GLY A 352 6.00 -3.69 12.99
N THR A 353 6.54 -4.36 14.01
CA THR A 353 6.19 -4.09 15.43
C THR A 353 6.93 -2.88 15.99
N VAL A 354 8.26 -2.83 15.85
CA VAL A 354 9.10 -1.73 16.37
C VAL A 354 8.94 -0.47 15.52
N GLY A 355 8.75 -0.63 14.20
CA GLY A 355 8.56 0.47 13.27
C GLY A 355 7.36 1.35 13.63
N GLY A 356 6.25 0.76 14.08
CA GLY A 356 5.09 1.50 14.56
C GLY A 356 5.42 2.50 15.68
N PHE A 357 6.43 2.18 16.49
CA PHE A 357 6.88 3.04 17.60
C PHE A 357 8.05 3.97 17.26
N THR A 358 8.82 3.68 16.23
CA THR A 358 10.08 4.39 15.94
C THR A 358 10.06 5.19 14.64
N LEU A 359 9.17 4.88 13.71
CA LEU A 359 9.10 5.56 12.41
C LEU A 359 8.84 7.07 12.51
N HIS A 360 8.18 7.54 13.57
CA HIS A 360 7.94 8.96 13.81
C HIS A 360 9.20 9.72 14.28
N LEU A 361 10.24 9.01 14.74
CA LEU A 361 11.48 9.62 15.25
C LEU A 361 12.39 10.11 14.12
N LEU A 362 12.33 9.48 12.95
CA LEU A 362 13.17 9.79 11.81
C LEU A 362 12.37 10.45 10.68
N PRO A 363 12.98 11.40 9.95
CA PRO A 363 12.38 11.95 8.75
C PRO A 363 12.12 10.85 7.72
N GLY A 364 10.95 10.88 7.06
CA GLY A 364 10.57 9.89 6.04
C GLY A 364 11.62 9.75 4.92
N ARG A 365 12.32 10.84 4.57
CA ARG A 365 13.43 10.81 3.61
C ARG A 365 14.59 9.92 4.07
N VAL A 366 14.95 9.98 5.36
CA VAL A 366 16.04 9.14 5.92
C VAL A 366 15.63 7.68 5.92
N LEU A 367 14.38 7.39 6.30
CA LEU A 367 13.83 6.04 6.28
C LEU A 367 13.83 5.45 4.87
N LEU A 368 13.41 6.22 3.84
CA LEU A 368 13.46 5.80 2.44
C LEU A 368 14.90 5.60 1.93
N ALA A 369 15.87 6.40 2.39
CA ALA A 369 17.27 6.20 2.05
C ALA A 369 17.83 4.90 2.66
N ILE A 370 17.50 4.61 3.93
CA ILE A 370 17.86 3.34 4.60
C ILE A 370 17.23 2.16 3.86
N SER A 371 15.95 2.27 3.53
CA SER A 371 15.21 1.26 2.79
C SER A 371 15.81 1.00 1.39
N GLY A 372 16.05 2.06 0.61
CA GLY A 372 16.65 1.94 -0.72
C GLY A 372 18.06 1.33 -0.68
N THR A 373 18.85 1.66 0.36
CA THR A 373 20.17 1.05 0.58
C THR A 373 20.03 -0.44 0.93
N GLY A 374 19.03 -0.80 1.77
CA GLY A 374 18.72 -2.19 2.07
C GLY A 374 18.35 -2.97 0.82
N ASN A 375 17.43 -2.46 -0.01
CA ASN A 375 17.06 -3.08 -1.29
C ASN A 375 18.29 -3.28 -2.20
N LEU A 376 19.15 -2.28 -2.32
CA LEU A 376 20.35 -2.37 -3.14
C LEU A 376 21.32 -3.44 -2.62
N LEU A 377 21.61 -3.46 -1.32
CA LEU A 377 22.54 -4.41 -0.72
C LEU A 377 22.01 -5.84 -0.78
N SER A 378 20.70 -6.05 -0.64
CA SER A 378 20.10 -7.39 -0.70
C SER A 378 20.39 -8.10 -2.03
N VAL A 379 20.21 -7.42 -3.15
CA VAL A 379 20.46 -7.99 -4.49
C VAL A 379 21.93 -7.98 -4.87
N LEU A 380 22.69 -6.96 -4.44
CA LEU A 380 24.12 -6.88 -4.71
C LEU A 380 24.90 -8.04 -4.09
N LEU A 381 24.55 -8.47 -2.87
CA LEU A 381 25.21 -9.60 -2.21
C LEU A 381 25.05 -10.92 -2.99
N PHE A 382 23.91 -11.13 -3.64
CA PHE A 382 23.71 -12.26 -4.54
C PHE A 382 24.45 -12.08 -5.87
N ALA A 383 24.52 -10.86 -6.42
CA ALA A 383 25.24 -10.58 -7.66
C ALA A 383 26.75 -10.89 -7.56
N ILE A 384 27.37 -10.60 -6.41
CA ILE A 384 28.80 -10.82 -6.19
C ILE A 384 29.15 -12.15 -5.50
N MET A 385 28.16 -13.05 -5.33
CA MET A 385 28.32 -14.28 -4.56
C MET A 385 29.34 -15.25 -5.21
N PRO A 386 30.36 -15.75 -4.47
CA PRO A 386 31.35 -16.69 -4.97
C PRO A 386 30.77 -18.10 -5.19
N ASP A 387 31.59 -19.04 -5.65
CA ASP A 387 31.14 -20.42 -5.93
C ASP A 387 30.72 -21.19 -4.67
N ASN A 388 31.44 -21.00 -3.57
CA ASN A 388 31.15 -21.65 -2.28
C ASN A 388 30.86 -20.58 -1.21
N PRO A 389 29.66 -19.94 -1.24
CA PRO A 389 29.38 -18.85 -0.34
C PRO A 389 29.15 -19.34 1.09
N ASN A 390 29.67 -18.57 2.06
CA ASN A 390 29.28 -18.74 3.44
C ASN A 390 27.89 -18.10 3.64
N TYR A 391 26.94 -18.87 4.19
CA TYR A 391 25.58 -18.38 4.51
C TYR A 391 25.59 -17.06 5.30
N TRP A 392 26.41 -17.00 6.36
CA TRP A 392 26.48 -15.84 7.25
C TRP A 392 27.08 -14.59 6.61
N ALA A 393 27.89 -14.75 5.55
CA ALA A 393 28.54 -13.63 4.88
C ALA A 393 27.69 -13.04 3.73
N TYR A 394 26.87 -13.83 3.08
CA TYR A 394 26.14 -13.43 1.87
C TYR A 394 24.62 -13.52 2.04
N VAL A 395 24.08 -14.71 2.33
CA VAL A 395 22.64 -14.93 2.32
C VAL A 395 21.96 -14.27 3.52
N PHE A 396 22.50 -14.50 4.73
CA PHE A 396 21.93 -13.92 5.96
C PHE A 396 21.84 -12.38 5.91
N PRO A 397 22.91 -11.62 5.60
CA PRO A 397 22.80 -10.18 5.50
C PRO A 397 21.93 -9.73 4.31
N ALA A 398 21.90 -10.47 3.20
CA ALA A 398 21.00 -10.17 2.09
C ALA A 398 19.53 -10.24 2.51
N MET A 399 19.14 -11.25 3.30
CA MET A 399 17.78 -11.40 3.83
C MET A 399 17.41 -10.27 4.80
N ILE A 400 18.32 -9.89 5.70
CA ILE A 400 18.11 -8.74 6.60
C ILE A 400 18.00 -7.42 5.81
N CYS A 401 18.85 -7.21 4.82
CA CYS A 401 18.78 -6.02 3.96
C CYS A 401 17.49 -5.99 3.14
N GLY A 402 17.02 -7.14 2.65
CA GLY A 402 15.79 -7.28 1.89
C GLY A 402 14.56 -6.85 2.70
N THR A 403 14.44 -7.30 3.95
CA THR A 403 13.33 -6.92 4.83
C THR A 403 13.38 -5.43 5.20
N ILE A 404 14.56 -4.88 5.51
CA ILE A 404 14.73 -3.42 5.72
C ILE A 404 14.25 -2.66 4.48
N GLY A 405 14.59 -3.15 3.29
CA GLY A 405 14.20 -2.56 2.02
C GLY A 405 12.68 -2.53 1.82
N ILE A 406 12.01 -3.65 1.93
CA ILE A 406 10.59 -3.75 1.59
C ILE A 406 9.68 -3.18 2.67
N ASP A 407 9.90 -3.54 3.94
CA ASP A 407 8.96 -3.22 5.02
C ASP A 407 8.97 -1.72 5.37
N ILE A 408 10.15 -1.10 5.39
CA ILE A 408 10.24 0.36 5.58
C ILE A 408 9.64 1.09 4.38
N THR A 409 9.93 0.67 3.14
CA THR A 409 9.31 1.24 1.93
C THR A 409 7.80 1.19 2.01
N TYR A 410 7.22 0.02 2.30
CA TYR A 410 5.79 -0.19 2.37
C TYR A 410 5.14 0.68 3.45
N THR A 411 5.72 0.68 4.65
CA THR A 411 5.17 1.41 5.80
C THR A 411 5.23 2.93 5.60
N VAL A 412 6.39 3.47 5.21
CA VAL A 412 6.57 4.92 4.98
C VAL A 412 5.66 5.41 3.85
N SER A 413 5.53 4.61 2.79
CA SER A 413 4.69 4.98 1.64
C SER A 413 3.21 4.97 1.99
N ASN A 414 2.74 3.96 2.75
CA ASN A 414 1.37 3.91 3.25
C ASN A 414 1.05 5.11 4.14
N VAL A 415 1.91 5.41 5.11
CA VAL A 415 1.73 6.56 5.99
C VAL A 415 1.69 7.86 5.17
N PHE A 416 2.68 8.07 4.28
CA PHE A 416 2.73 9.29 3.48
C PHE A 416 1.48 9.45 2.59
N ILE A 417 1.08 8.41 1.87
CA ILE A 417 -0.04 8.50 0.94
C ILE A 417 -1.36 8.68 1.68
N THR A 418 -1.58 7.95 2.78
CA THR A 418 -2.81 8.06 3.55
C THR A 418 -2.95 9.38 4.31
N THR A 419 -1.86 9.97 4.79
CA THR A 419 -1.89 11.27 5.49
C THR A 419 -1.98 12.49 4.57
N ASN A 420 -1.62 12.34 3.29
CA ASN A 420 -1.68 13.44 2.32
C ASN A 420 -2.90 13.36 1.39
N LEU A 421 -3.81 12.41 1.62
CA LEU A 421 -5.04 12.29 0.85
C LEU A 421 -6.26 12.37 1.76
N PRO A 422 -7.38 12.95 1.28
CA PRO A 422 -8.64 13.01 2.03
C PRO A 422 -9.13 11.61 2.43
N SER A 423 -9.85 11.52 3.54
CA SER A 423 -10.33 10.25 4.12
C SER A 423 -11.15 9.41 3.13
N HIS A 424 -11.94 10.04 2.27
CA HIS A 424 -12.73 9.36 1.24
C HIS A 424 -11.89 8.74 0.11
N ARG A 425 -10.59 9.07 -0.02
CA ARG A 425 -9.66 8.55 -1.03
C ARG A 425 -8.60 7.59 -0.50
N GLN A 426 -8.58 7.34 0.80
CA GLN A 426 -7.59 6.45 1.42
C GLN A 426 -7.66 5.01 0.89
N GLY A 427 -8.87 4.52 0.56
CA GLY A 427 -9.04 3.21 -0.08
C GLY A 427 -8.38 3.12 -1.46
N LEU A 428 -8.55 4.17 -2.28
CA LEU A 428 -7.90 4.27 -3.59
C LEU A 428 -6.37 4.37 -3.46
N ALA A 429 -5.89 5.07 -2.43
CA ALA A 429 -4.46 5.18 -2.13
C ALA A 429 -3.84 3.81 -1.81
N GLY A 430 -4.48 3.02 -0.95
CA GLY A 430 -4.06 1.66 -0.63
C GLY A 430 -4.08 0.74 -1.86
N ALA A 431 -5.12 0.87 -2.69
CA ALA A 431 -5.20 0.14 -3.95
C ALA A 431 -4.06 0.50 -4.91
N LEU A 432 -3.69 1.78 -5.01
CA LEU A 432 -2.56 2.23 -5.84
C LEU A 432 -1.23 1.63 -5.36
N ILE A 433 -0.94 1.67 -4.05
CA ILE A 433 0.30 1.11 -3.50
C ILE A 433 0.42 -0.38 -3.81
N ASN A 434 -0.66 -1.13 -3.58
CA ASN A 434 -0.67 -2.57 -3.86
C ASN A 434 -0.64 -2.86 -5.37
N SER A 435 -1.29 -2.04 -6.22
CA SER A 435 -1.14 -2.17 -7.68
C SER A 435 0.31 -1.96 -8.12
N LEU A 436 0.99 -0.95 -7.57
CA LEU A 436 2.41 -0.71 -7.86
C LEU A 436 3.29 -1.87 -7.39
N LEU A 437 3.00 -2.47 -6.23
CA LEU A 437 3.69 -3.65 -5.72
C LEU A 437 3.62 -4.79 -6.74
N PHE A 438 2.41 -5.20 -7.09
CA PHE A 438 2.21 -6.33 -7.98
C PHE A 438 2.65 -6.06 -9.43
N LEU A 439 2.42 -4.86 -9.96
CA LEU A 439 2.87 -4.48 -11.31
C LEU A 439 4.39 -4.35 -11.39
N GLY A 440 5.03 -3.78 -10.36
CA GLY A 440 6.49 -3.69 -10.27
C GLY A 440 7.12 -5.08 -10.28
N ILE A 441 6.62 -6.00 -9.44
CA ILE A 441 7.07 -7.40 -9.40
C ILE A 441 6.95 -8.03 -10.80
N SER A 442 5.76 -7.97 -11.41
CA SER A 442 5.52 -8.64 -12.68
C SER A 442 6.36 -8.06 -13.83
N PHE A 443 6.43 -6.74 -13.94
CA PHE A 443 7.16 -6.07 -15.00
C PHE A 443 8.67 -6.38 -14.95
N PHE A 444 9.28 -6.26 -13.78
CA PHE A 444 10.72 -6.49 -13.65
C PHE A 444 11.08 -7.98 -13.66
N LEU A 445 10.19 -8.88 -13.26
CA LEU A 445 10.37 -10.31 -13.49
C LEU A 445 10.44 -10.64 -14.99
N GLY A 446 9.58 -10.02 -15.81
CA GLY A 446 9.64 -10.16 -17.25
C GLY A 446 10.98 -9.69 -17.84
N ILE A 447 11.48 -8.52 -17.39
CA ILE A 447 12.80 -8.04 -17.83
C ILE A 447 13.92 -8.98 -17.32
N GLY A 448 13.82 -9.48 -16.09
CA GLY A 448 14.77 -10.44 -15.53
C GLY A 448 14.84 -11.71 -16.35
N ASP A 449 13.69 -12.18 -16.84
CA ASP A 449 13.57 -13.36 -17.71
C ASP A 449 14.32 -13.16 -19.05
N VAL A 450 14.16 -11.99 -19.66
CA VAL A 450 14.91 -11.61 -20.86
C VAL A 450 16.41 -11.65 -20.60
N VAL A 451 16.88 -11.07 -19.49
CA VAL A 451 18.31 -11.07 -19.13
C VAL A 451 18.84 -12.47 -18.91
N VAL A 452 18.09 -13.32 -18.21
CA VAL A 452 18.48 -14.73 -18.01
C VAL A 452 18.49 -15.49 -19.33
N GLY A 453 17.49 -15.30 -20.17
CA GLY A 453 17.38 -15.91 -21.50
C GLY A 453 18.58 -15.58 -22.38
N GLU A 454 18.96 -14.31 -22.50
CA GLU A 454 20.10 -13.84 -23.30
C GLU A 454 21.48 -14.29 -22.73
N THR A 455 21.53 -14.61 -21.46
CA THR A 455 22.78 -14.98 -20.77
C THR A 455 22.92 -16.48 -20.50
N THR A 456 21.99 -17.32 -20.96
CA THR A 456 22.02 -18.79 -20.79
C THR A 456 23.35 -19.43 -21.24
N GLY A 457 23.96 -18.92 -22.31
CA GLY A 457 25.26 -19.36 -22.80
C GLY A 457 26.43 -19.19 -21.83
N LEU A 458 26.29 -18.37 -20.78
CA LEU A 458 27.30 -18.16 -19.74
C LEU A 458 27.24 -19.22 -18.61
N GLY A 459 26.19 -20.06 -18.61
CA GLY A 459 25.89 -21.03 -17.57
C GLY A 459 24.96 -20.48 -16.49
N LEU A 460 24.20 -21.38 -15.84
CA LEU A 460 23.09 -21.09 -14.96
C LEU A 460 23.41 -20.06 -13.85
N LYS A 461 24.56 -20.26 -13.17
CA LYS A 461 24.99 -19.33 -12.11
C LYS A 461 25.16 -17.90 -12.61
N LYS A 462 25.90 -17.75 -13.74
CA LYS A 462 26.18 -16.42 -14.29
C LYS A 462 24.91 -15.75 -14.84
N SER A 463 23.98 -16.53 -15.39
CA SER A 463 22.69 -16.01 -15.85
C SER A 463 21.88 -15.45 -14.69
N TYR A 464 21.80 -16.16 -13.57
CA TYR A 464 21.12 -15.62 -12.38
C TYR A 464 21.88 -14.43 -11.76
N GLN A 465 23.22 -14.45 -11.77
CA GLN A 465 23.98 -13.26 -11.35
C GLN A 465 23.73 -12.07 -12.26
N ALA A 466 23.52 -12.25 -13.57
CA ALA A 466 23.14 -11.17 -14.47
C ALA A 466 21.76 -10.58 -14.09
N ALA A 467 20.78 -11.42 -13.71
CA ALA A 467 19.51 -10.94 -13.18
C ALA A 467 19.68 -10.16 -11.86
N PHE A 468 20.59 -10.57 -10.97
CA PHE A 468 20.88 -9.78 -9.76
C PHE A 468 21.62 -8.47 -10.07
N TRP A 469 22.46 -8.41 -11.10
CA TRP A 469 23.04 -7.14 -11.56
C TRP A 469 21.99 -6.20 -12.15
N LEU A 470 21.00 -6.73 -12.91
CA LEU A 470 19.83 -5.97 -13.32
C LEU A 470 19.09 -5.43 -12.08
N ALA A 471 18.79 -6.29 -11.11
CA ALA A 471 18.08 -5.90 -9.88
C ALA A 471 18.88 -4.83 -9.10
N THR A 472 20.21 -4.90 -9.09
CA THR A 472 21.08 -3.88 -8.49
C THR A 472 20.94 -2.53 -9.20
N GLY A 473 20.88 -2.53 -10.53
CA GLY A 473 20.62 -1.32 -11.32
C GLY A 473 19.22 -0.72 -11.03
N VAL A 474 18.19 -1.57 -10.98
CA VAL A 474 16.81 -1.18 -10.64
C VAL A 474 16.74 -0.60 -9.22
N ALA A 475 17.40 -1.23 -8.24
CA ALA A 475 17.49 -0.73 -6.87
C ALA A 475 18.23 0.60 -6.76
N ALA A 476 19.29 0.80 -7.55
CA ALA A 476 20.01 2.05 -7.60
C ALA A 476 19.13 3.20 -8.13
N VAL A 477 18.32 2.93 -9.16
CA VAL A 477 17.32 3.91 -9.65
C VAL A 477 16.31 4.24 -8.56
N ALA A 478 15.77 3.23 -7.85
CA ALA A 478 14.86 3.44 -6.74
C ALA A 478 15.49 4.30 -5.64
N LEU A 479 16.74 4.04 -5.26
CA LEU A 479 17.49 4.79 -4.24
C LEU A 479 17.68 6.26 -4.66
N VAL A 480 18.04 6.52 -5.91
CA VAL A 480 18.16 7.89 -6.46
C VAL A 480 16.81 8.60 -6.40
N LEU A 481 15.73 7.94 -6.80
CA LEU A 481 14.38 8.50 -6.73
C LEU A 481 13.98 8.80 -5.27
N TYR A 482 14.29 7.92 -4.31
CA TYR A 482 14.04 8.16 -2.89
C TYR A 482 14.82 9.38 -2.36
N ALA A 483 16.04 9.61 -2.83
CA ALA A 483 16.80 10.79 -2.47
C ALA A 483 16.16 12.11 -2.96
N LEU A 484 15.42 12.05 -4.07
CA LEU A 484 14.66 13.18 -4.62
C LEU A 484 13.32 13.41 -3.91
N VAL A 485 12.77 12.40 -3.25
CA VAL A 485 11.51 12.52 -2.50
C VAL A 485 11.71 13.37 -1.25
N ARG A 486 10.89 14.39 -1.07
CA ARG A 486 10.90 15.28 0.09
C ARG A 486 9.73 14.96 1.01
N ILE A 487 9.93 14.00 1.90
CA ILE A 487 8.98 13.65 2.96
C ILE A 487 9.57 14.12 4.29
N GLY A 488 8.84 15.00 4.99
CA GLY A 488 9.18 15.45 6.34
C GLY A 488 9.00 14.32 7.37
N SER A 489 9.34 14.62 8.64
CA SER A 489 8.96 13.71 9.74
C SER A 489 7.43 13.70 9.87
N ALA A 490 6.87 12.55 10.16
CA ALA A 490 5.44 12.39 10.50
C ALA A 490 5.16 13.03 11.88
N LYS A 491 5.44 14.32 12.03
CA LYS A 491 5.25 15.08 13.28
C LYS A 491 3.81 15.51 13.52
N SER A 492 2.91 15.34 12.55
CA SER A 492 1.50 15.64 12.73
C SER A 492 0.70 14.35 12.55
N ASP A 493 0.20 13.82 13.64
CA ASP A 493 -0.84 12.79 13.69
C ASP A 493 -2.19 13.31 13.11
N LEU A 494 -2.18 14.51 12.56
CA LEU A 494 -3.34 15.19 12.02
C LEU A 494 -3.59 14.75 10.58
N THR A 495 -4.80 14.33 10.30
CA THR A 495 -5.30 14.10 8.94
C THR A 495 -5.33 15.40 8.13
N MET A 496 -5.45 15.31 6.80
CA MET A 496 -5.53 16.50 5.94
C MET A 496 -6.74 17.37 6.33
N GLU A 497 -7.87 16.75 6.69
CA GLU A 497 -9.09 17.43 7.13
C GLU A 497 -8.88 18.18 8.45
N GLU A 498 -8.18 17.58 9.42
CA GLU A 498 -7.84 18.24 10.69
C GLU A 498 -6.87 19.40 10.50
N ARG A 499 -5.90 19.28 9.56
CA ARG A 499 -5.01 20.38 9.19
C ARG A 499 -5.75 21.54 8.55
N GLU A 500 -6.71 21.26 7.68
CA GLU A 500 -7.55 22.27 7.04
C GLU A 500 -8.46 22.95 8.08
N GLN A 501 -9.03 22.20 9.01
CA GLN A 501 -9.84 22.74 10.11
C GLN A 501 -9.00 23.64 11.05
N LEU A 502 -7.79 23.22 11.41
CA LEU A 502 -6.88 24.03 12.20
C LEU A 502 -6.41 25.27 11.44
N ALA A 503 -6.10 25.15 10.16
CA ALA A 503 -5.74 26.30 9.34
C ALA A 503 -6.90 27.29 9.17
N ALA A 504 -8.13 26.79 9.04
CA ALA A 504 -9.33 27.62 9.02
C ALA A 504 -9.58 28.31 10.36
N ALA A 505 -9.44 27.59 11.48
CA ALA A 505 -9.54 28.14 12.82
C ALA A 505 -8.47 29.21 13.10
N ASP A 506 -7.23 28.98 12.68
CA ASP A 506 -6.14 29.96 12.78
C ASP A 506 -6.39 31.20 11.90
N ALA A 507 -6.97 31.01 10.72
CA ALA A 507 -7.35 32.12 9.85
C ALA A 507 -8.49 32.96 10.45
N GLU A 508 -9.51 32.32 11.03
CA GLU A 508 -10.58 33.01 11.75
C GLU A 508 -10.04 33.74 13.01
N ALA A 509 -9.13 33.11 13.77
CA ALA A 509 -8.53 33.76 14.94
C ALA A 509 -7.72 35.00 14.55
N ARG A 510 -7.00 34.93 13.42
CA ARG A 510 -6.26 36.09 12.86
C ARG A 510 -7.18 37.20 12.38
N SER A 511 -8.31 36.87 11.70
CA SER A 511 -9.27 37.86 11.26
C SER A 511 -9.91 38.58 12.45
N ARG A 512 -10.31 37.82 13.49
CA ARG A 512 -10.85 38.41 14.74
C ARG A 512 -9.84 39.30 15.47
N SER A 513 -8.56 38.95 15.46
CA SER A 513 -7.50 39.78 16.06
C SER A 513 -7.27 41.07 15.27
N LEU A 514 -7.41 41.04 13.95
CA LEU A 514 -7.32 42.24 13.10
C LEU A 514 -8.52 43.14 13.27
N ASP A 515 -9.76 42.58 13.37
CA ASP A 515 -10.97 43.36 13.64
C ASP A 515 -10.93 44.02 15.02
N ASN A 516 -10.46 43.31 16.06
CA ASN A 516 -10.28 43.90 17.39
C ASN A 516 -9.22 45.02 17.42
N THR A 517 -8.18 44.91 16.57
CA THR A 517 -7.15 45.95 16.48
C THR A 517 -7.65 47.18 15.74
N SER A 518 -8.52 46.99 14.71
CA SER A 518 -9.16 48.12 14.00
C SER A 518 -10.17 48.85 14.86
N THR A 519 -11.00 48.13 15.65
CA THR A 519 -11.93 48.74 16.60
C THR A 519 -11.22 49.49 17.74
N MET A 520 -10.09 48.98 18.26
CA MET A 520 -9.28 49.72 19.25
C MET A 520 -8.63 50.98 18.67
N HIS A 521 -8.32 51.01 17.39
CA HIS A 521 -7.79 52.22 16.73
C HIS A 521 -8.92 53.23 16.42
N GLU A 522 -10.15 52.78 16.12
CA GLU A 522 -11.31 53.67 15.98
C GLU A 522 -11.71 54.28 17.32
N ASP A 523 -11.79 53.49 18.39
CA ASP A 523 -12.07 54.00 19.76
C ASP A 523 -11.00 54.95 20.30
N ALA A 524 -9.72 54.74 19.97
CA ALA A 524 -8.64 55.65 20.32
C ALA A 524 -8.73 56.97 19.54
N ASN A 525 -9.12 56.93 18.27
CA ASN A 525 -9.31 58.12 17.44
C ASN A 525 -10.55 58.95 17.87
N ASP A 526 -11.62 58.28 18.32
CA ASP A 526 -12.81 58.97 18.86
C ASP A 526 -12.55 59.58 20.24
N GLN A 527 -11.69 58.98 21.07
CA GLN A 527 -11.26 59.58 22.34
C GLN A 527 -10.33 60.80 22.13
N ASP A 528 -9.45 60.80 21.17
CA ASP A 528 -8.63 61.94 20.80
C ASP A 528 -9.48 63.06 20.15
N ALA A 529 -10.49 62.72 19.35
CA ALA A 529 -11.44 63.70 18.80
C ALA A 529 -12.32 64.34 19.88
N SER A 530 -12.69 63.62 20.93
CA SER A 530 -13.47 64.16 22.05
C SER A 530 -12.59 64.99 23.01
N ALA A 531 -11.32 64.68 23.16
CA ALA A 531 -10.35 65.46 23.96
C ALA A 531 -10.02 66.82 23.31
N THR A 532 -9.92 66.86 21.97
CA THR A 532 -9.70 68.12 21.23
C THR A 532 -10.93 69.00 21.18
N ALA A 533 -12.17 68.45 21.27
CA ALA A 533 -13.42 69.23 21.33
C ALA A 533 -13.64 69.90 22.71
N THR A 534 -13.10 69.34 23.79
CA THR A 534 -13.22 69.93 25.14
C THR A 534 -12.19 71.01 25.40
N ASP A 535 -11.03 71.04 24.69
CA ASP A 535 -10.02 72.08 24.85
C ASP A 535 -10.34 73.38 24.07
N THR A 536 -11.22 73.31 23.04
CA THR A 536 -11.64 74.51 22.28
C THR A 536 -12.69 75.34 22.98
N ASP A 537 -13.40 74.83 23.98
CA ASP A 537 -14.40 75.59 24.76
C ASP A 537 -13.83 76.25 26.05
N ALA A 538 -12.62 75.85 26.46
CA ALA A 538 -11.93 76.38 27.64
C ALA A 538 -11.12 77.67 27.37
N GLU A 539 -10.91 78.06 26.09
CA GLU A 539 -10.07 79.23 25.72
C GLU A 539 -10.83 80.51 25.54
N LYS A 540 -12.16 80.51 25.79
CA LYS A 540 -13.05 81.72 25.69
C LYS A 540 -13.33 82.48 26.99
N CYS A 541 -12.74 82.07 28.12
CA CYS A 541 -12.90 82.77 29.40
C CYS A 541 -11.57 82.97 30.15
N ARG A 542 -10.72 83.91 29.68
CA ARG A 542 -9.68 84.52 30.52
C ARG A 542 -9.69 86.04 30.35
N PRO A 543 -9.80 86.84 31.45
CA PRO A 543 -9.60 88.28 31.43
C PRO A 543 -8.11 88.65 31.40
N SER A 544 -7.87 89.75 30.68
CA SER A 544 -6.58 90.43 30.53
C SER A 544 -6.06 91.01 31.85
N ALA A 545 -4.72 90.79 32.10
CA ALA A 545 -3.95 91.65 33.06
C ALA A 545 -2.44 91.36 32.81
N PRO A 546 -1.50 92.23 33.33
CA PRO A 546 -0.77 93.15 32.46
C PRO A 546 0.76 92.77 32.35
N GLU A 547 1.44 93.54 31.48
CA GLU A 547 2.88 93.57 31.22
C GLU A 547 3.75 93.60 32.45
N GLU A 548 4.86 92.83 32.53
CA GLU A 548 6.06 93.27 33.25
C GLU A 548 7.30 92.70 32.53
N GLN A 549 8.30 93.52 32.56
CA GLN A 549 9.52 93.64 31.76
C GLN A 549 10.59 92.55 31.92
N VAL A 550 11.29 92.34 30.81
CA VAL A 550 12.61 91.69 30.67
C VAL A 550 13.69 92.41 31.62
N PRO A 551 14.75 91.68 32.16
CA PRO A 551 15.95 91.65 31.34
C PRO A 551 16.84 90.39 31.44
N GLY A 552 17.40 90.03 30.30
CA GLY A 552 18.79 89.83 30.00
C GLY A 552 19.65 88.77 30.77
N ARG A 553 20.00 87.71 30.12
CA ARG A 553 21.37 87.33 29.67
C ARG A 553 21.30 85.97 28.91
#